data_088ada6d90e36d43c72f13e53ddfede8
#
_entry.id   088ada6d90e36d43c72f13e53ddfede8
#
_cell.length_a   1.000
_cell.length_b   1.000
_cell.length_c   1.000
_cell.angle_alpha   90.00
_cell.angle_beta   90.00
_cell.angle_gamma   90.00
#
_symmetry.space_group_name_H-M   'P 1'
#
loop_
_entity.id
_entity.type
_entity.pdbx_description
1 polymer ?
#
loop_
_entity_poly.entity_id
_entity_poly.type
_entity_poly.pdbx_seq_one_letter_code
_entity_poly.pdbx_strand_id
1 'polypeptide(L)'
;MELLVIGGGGREHAIIRKIKESPLCGTVYCAPGNGGISADAICCPEVKATDIEGAVKLAKEKNVDFVIVAPDDPLAAGMVDALEEAGIPAFGPKK
;
A
#
# COMPACT_ATOMS: atom_id res chain seq x y z
N MET A 1 -7.08 -2.53 12.27
CA MET A 1 -6.11 -1.65 11.57
C MET A 1 -6.31 -1.74 10.07
N GLU A 2 -6.48 -0.62 9.43
CA GLU A 2 -6.65 -0.56 7.98
C GLU A 2 -5.31 -0.28 7.32
N LEU A 3 -4.94 -1.10 6.34
CA LEU A 3 -3.62 -1.03 5.70
C LEU A 3 -3.75 -0.85 4.20
N LEU A 4 -2.78 -0.15 3.60
CA LEU A 4 -2.68 -0.02 2.16
C LEU A 4 -1.28 -0.48 1.72
N VAL A 5 -1.23 -1.38 0.75
CA VAL A 5 0.03 -1.86 0.17
C VAL A 5 0.12 -1.32 -1.25
N ILE A 6 1.22 -0.66 -1.57
CA ILE A 6 1.44 -0.10 -2.91
C ILE A 6 2.29 -1.07 -3.72
N GLY A 7 1.74 -1.53 -4.83
CA GLY A 7 2.38 -2.46 -5.72
C GLY A 7 1.42 -3.51 -6.23
N GLY A 8 1.86 -4.41 -7.09
CA GLY A 8 1.00 -5.41 -7.69
C GLY A 8 1.71 -6.71 -8.06
N GLY A 9 2.91 -6.94 -7.53
CA GLY A 9 3.67 -8.13 -7.83
C GLY A 9 3.53 -9.23 -6.79
N GLY A 10 4.23 -10.34 -7.00
CA GLY A 10 4.22 -11.47 -6.10
C GLY A 10 4.76 -11.15 -4.71
N ARG A 11 5.71 -10.23 -4.63
CA ARG A 11 6.28 -9.79 -3.35
C ARG A 11 5.23 -9.10 -2.49
N GLU A 12 4.42 -8.24 -3.10
CA GLU A 12 3.34 -7.54 -2.40
C GLU A 12 2.28 -8.52 -1.93
N HIS A 13 1.99 -9.54 -2.74
CA HIS A 13 1.04 -10.58 -2.34
C HIS A 13 1.55 -11.34 -1.11
N ALA A 14 2.85 -11.67 -1.09
CA ALA A 14 3.46 -12.35 0.06
C ALA A 14 3.36 -11.48 1.32
N ILE A 15 3.62 -10.18 1.20
CA ILE A 15 3.51 -9.24 2.31
C ILE A 15 2.08 -9.21 2.84
N ILE A 16 1.10 -9.14 1.96
CA ILE A 16 -0.32 -9.11 2.35
C ILE A 16 -0.71 -10.37 3.10
N ARG A 17 -0.31 -11.53 2.60
CA ARG A 17 -0.61 -12.81 3.26
C ARG A 17 0.00 -12.87 4.66
N LYS A 18 1.21 -12.34 4.81
CA LYS A 18 1.89 -12.29 6.11
C LYS A 18 1.17 -11.37 7.07
N ILE A 19 0.77 -10.19 6.61
CA ILE A 19 0.04 -9.21 7.41
C ILE A 19 -1.29 -9.79 7.89
N LYS A 20 -1.99 -10.52 7.03
CA LYS A 20 -3.31 -11.07 7.36
C LYS A 20 -3.25 -12.17 8.40
N GLU A 21 -2.07 -12.69 8.72
CA GLU A 21 -1.92 -13.64 9.81
C GLU A 21 -2.03 -12.95 11.18
N SER A 22 -1.90 -11.62 11.21
CA SER A 22 -1.99 -10.87 12.46
C SER A 22 -3.45 -10.66 12.87
N PRO A 23 -3.80 -10.91 14.14
CA PRO A 23 -5.16 -10.66 14.63
C PRO A 23 -5.50 -9.17 14.68
N LEU A 24 -4.49 -8.29 14.57
CA LEU A 24 -4.70 -6.84 14.55
C LEU A 24 -5.01 -6.30 13.16
N CYS A 25 -4.87 -7.15 12.13
CA CYS A 25 -5.14 -6.74 10.76
C CYS A 25 -6.65 -6.65 10.54
N GLY A 26 -7.08 -5.49 10.06
CA GLY A 26 -8.45 -5.29 9.60
C GLY A 26 -8.53 -5.45 8.10
N THR A 27 -8.93 -4.39 7.40
CA THR A 27 -9.01 -4.40 5.95
C THR A 27 -7.65 -4.08 5.33
N VAL A 28 -7.27 -4.82 4.30
CA VAL A 28 -6.05 -4.55 3.53
C VAL A 28 -6.46 -4.13 2.11
N TYR A 29 -5.97 -2.97 1.70
CA TYR A 29 -6.12 -2.49 0.33
C TYR A 29 -4.80 -2.65 -0.39
N CYS A 30 -4.83 -2.85 -1.69
CA CYS A 30 -3.61 -2.92 -2.51
C CYS A 30 -3.80 -2.11 -3.78
N ALA A 31 -2.86 -1.25 -4.09
CA ALA A 31 -2.95 -0.40 -5.28
C ALA A 31 -1.69 -0.55 -6.13
N PRO A 32 -1.79 -0.94 -7.38
CA PRO A 32 -3.02 -1.34 -8.08
C PRO A 32 -3.48 -2.76 -7.76
N GLY A 33 -2.60 -3.63 -7.24
CA GLY A 33 -2.91 -5.01 -7.00
C GLY A 33 -2.90 -5.86 -8.29
N ASN A 34 -3.38 -7.08 -8.17
CA ASN A 34 -3.56 -7.98 -9.32
C ASN A 34 -4.63 -9.03 -8.98
N GLY A 35 -4.95 -9.90 -9.95
CA GLY A 35 -6.01 -10.90 -9.76
C GLY A 35 -5.76 -11.88 -8.62
N GLY A 36 -4.49 -12.26 -8.39
CA GLY A 36 -4.13 -13.14 -7.28
C GLY A 36 -4.28 -12.43 -5.94
N ILE A 37 -3.87 -11.17 -5.87
CA ILE A 37 -3.98 -10.36 -4.66
C ILE A 37 -5.44 -10.10 -4.30
N SER A 38 -6.33 -10.03 -5.28
CA SER A 38 -7.74 -9.72 -5.02
C SER A 38 -8.43 -10.77 -4.15
N ALA A 39 -7.86 -11.97 -4.03
CA ALA A 39 -8.37 -12.99 -3.14
C ALA A 39 -8.08 -12.67 -1.67
N ASP A 40 -7.04 -11.87 -1.40
CA ASP A 40 -6.57 -11.58 -0.06
C ASP A 40 -6.73 -10.12 0.35
N ALA A 41 -6.92 -9.21 -0.61
CA ALA A 41 -7.01 -7.78 -0.34
C ALA A 41 -7.96 -7.11 -1.33
N ILE A 42 -8.38 -5.90 -0.99
CA ILE A 42 -9.21 -5.10 -1.89
C ILE A 42 -8.28 -4.36 -2.84
N CYS A 43 -8.32 -4.71 -4.11
CA CYS A 43 -7.47 -4.06 -5.12
C CYS A 43 -8.07 -2.74 -5.58
N CYS A 44 -7.21 -1.75 -5.78
CA CYS A 44 -7.59 -0.43 -6.27
C CYS A 44 -6.83 -0.16 -7.58
N PRO A 45 -7.28 -0.76 -8.69
CA PRO A 45 -6.53 -0.69 -9.96
C PRO A 45 -6.46 0.71 -10.58
N GLU A 46 -7.31 1.62 -10.13
CA GLU A 46 -7.29 3.01 -10.60
C GLU A 46 -6.08 3.79 -10.10
N VAL A 47 -5.40 3.29 -9.06
CA VAL A 47 -4.20 3.93 -8.52
C VAL A 47 -2.99 3.07 -8.87
N LYS A 48 -2.11 3.59 -9.71
CA LYS A 48 -0.89 2.88 -10.11
C LYS A 48 0.19 3.02 -9.04
N ALA A 49 1.13 2.08 -9.02
CA ALA A 49 2.24 2.11 -8.06
C ALA A 49 3.12 3.37 -8.22
N THR A 50 3.08 4.02 -9.38
CA THR A 50 3.82 5.24 -9.66
C THR A 50 3.00 6.51 -9.41
N ASP A 51 1.72 6.38 -9.06
CA ASP A 51 0.82 7.52 -8.86
C ASP A 51 0.85 7.95 -7.41
N ILE A 52 1.82 8.79 -7.07
CA ILE A 52 2.03 9.26 -5.70
C ILE A 52 0.81 10.02 -5.18
N GLU A 53 0.29 10.95 -5.98
CA GLU A 53 -0.88 11.73 -5.57
C GLU A 53 -2.11 10.86 -5.36
N GLY A 54 -2.33 9.91 -6.26
CA GLY A 54 -3.45 8.99 -6.17
C GLY A 54 -3.34 8.10 -4.93
N ALA A 55 -2.12 7.65 -4.60
CA ALA A 55 -1.90 6.84 -3.41
C ALA A 55 -2.19 7.61 -2.13
N VAL A 56 -1.75 8.85 -2.05
CA VAL A 56 -2.02 9.72 -0.89
C VAL A 56 -3.52 9.94 -0.74
N LYS A 57 -4.19 10.25 -1.85
CA LYS A 57 -5.64 10.47 -1.86
C LYS A 57 -6.39 9.21 -1.42
N LEU A 58 -6.00 8.07 -1.95
CA LEU A 58 -6.62 6.79 -1.61
C LEU A 58 -6.46 6.48 -0.12
N ALA A 59 -5.24 6.68 0.41
CA ALA A 59 -4.97 6.43 1.82
C ALA A 59 -5.85 7.31 2.72
N LYS A 60 -6.05 8.57 2.36
CA LYS A 60 -6.92 9.46 3.11
C LYS A 60 -8.39 9.06 2.97
N GLU A 61 -8.80 8.73 1.77
CA GLU A 61 -10.18 8.35 1.46
C GLU A 61 -10.61 7.09 2.22
N LYS A 62 -9.72 6.10 2.28
CA LYS A 62 -9.97 4.85 2.99
C LYS A 62 -9.61 4.92 4.47
N ASN A 63 -9.05 6.03 4.89
CA ASN A 63 -8.71 6.26 6.30
C ASN A 63 -7.78 5.18 6.84
N VAL A 64 -6.76 4.82 6.05
CA VAL A 64 -5.83 3.75 6.45
C VAL A 64 -4.91 4.21 7.58
N ASP A 65 -4.52 3.27 8.41
CA ASP A 65 -3.63 3.52 9.55
C ASP A 65 -2.16 3.50 9.14
N PHE A 66 -1.84 2.77 8.07
CA PHE A 66 -0.46 2.57 7.68
C PHE A 66 -0.38 2.17 6.20
N VAL A 67 0.67 2.63 5.51
CA VAL A 67 0.92 2.28 4.11
C VAL A 67 2.26 1.57 3.99
N ILE A 68 2.28 0.47 3.24
CA ILE A 68 3.50 -0.27 2.93
C ILE A 68 3.83 -0.04 1.47
N VAL A 69 5.03 0.46 1.18
CA VAL A 69 5.49 0.75 -0.17
C VAL A 69 6.57 -0.25 -0.57
N ALA A 70 6.41 -0.90 -1.72
CA ALA A 70 7.36 -1.89 -2.20
C ALA A 70 8.76 -1.26 -2.38
N PRO A 71 9.82 -1.89 -1.82
CA PRO A 71 11.15 -1.27 -1.77
C PRO A 71 11.88 -1.19 -3.10
N ASP A 72 11.51 -1.98 -4.09
CA ASP A 72 12.20 -2.01 -5.38
C ASP A 72 11.56 -1.10 -6.44
N ASP A 73 10.53 -0.35 -6.09
CA ASP A 73 9.96 0.66 -6.97
C ASP A 73 10.86 1.89 -6.95
N PRO A 74 11.33 2.40 -8.11
CA PRO A 74 12.20 3.59 -8.13
C PRO A 74 11.55 4.85 -7.57
N LEU A 75 10.23 4.90 -7.49
CA LEU A 75 9.51 6.03 -6.91
C LEU A 75 9.12 5.80 -5.45
N ALA A 76 9.53 4.68 -4.87
CA ALA A 76 9.12 4.31 -3.52
C ALA A 76 9.50 5.36 -2.47
N ALA A 77 10.72 5.90 -2.55
CA ALA A 77 11.17 6.92 -1.59
C ALA A 77 10.32 8.18 -1.66
N GLY A 78 9.98 8.64 -2.87
CA GLY A 78 9.10 9.79 -3.04
C GLY A 78 7.69 9.51 -2.54
N MET A 79 7.20 8.30 -2.73
CA MET A 79 5.90 7.88 -2.23
C MET A 79 5.87 7.94 -0.70
N VAL A 80 6.88 7.39 -0.04
CA VAL A 80 6.98 7.40 1.43
C VAL A 80 7.02 8.84 1.94
N ASP A 81 7.84 9.69 1.32
CA ASP A 81 7.94 11.09 1.73
C ASP A 81 6.60 11.81 1.59
N ALA A 82 5.91 11.60 0.48
CA ALA A 82 4.62 12.26 0.23
C ALA A 82 3.56 11.82 1.25
N LEU A 83 3.55 10.52 1.59
CA LEU A 83 2.60 10.00 2.57
C LEU A 83 2.88 10.57 3.96
N GLU A 84 4.15 10.64 4.36
CA GLU A 84 4.52 11.19 5.65
C GLU A 84 4.19 12.67 5.75
N GLU A 85 4.39 13.43 4.68
CA GLU A 85 4.00 14.84 4.63
C GLU A 85 2.49 15.02 4.78
N ALA A 86 1.72 14.05 4.31
CA ALA A 86 0.26 14.08 4.45
C ALA A 86 -0.22 13.59 5.81
N GLY A 87 0.71 13.23 6.69
CA GLY A 87 0.37 12.74 8.03
C GLY A 87 0.00 11.26 8.07
N ILE A 88 0.36 10.51 7.03
CA ILE A 88 0.05 9.09 6.94
C ILE A 88 1.33 8.29 7.19
N PRO A 89 1.37 7.43 8.23
CA PRO A 89 2.54 6.59 8.46
C PRO A 89 2.79 5.67 7.28
N ALA A 90 4.03 5.59 6.85
CA ALA A 90 4.39 4.75 5.70
C ALA A 90 5.69 4.00 5.98
N PHE A 91 5.78 2.78 5.50
CA PHE A 91 6.96 1.94 5.60
C PHE A 91 7.48 1.66 4.20
N GLY A 92 8.78 1.92 3.98
CA GLY A 92 9.41 1.71 2.70
C GLY A 92 10.77 2.37 2.68
N PRO A 93 11.46 2.35 1.52
CA PRO A 93 12.77 2.97 1.42
C PRO A 93 12.67 4.48 1.57
N LYS A 94 13.65 5.08 2.24
CA LYS A 94 13.76 6.54 2.38
C LYS A 94 14.99 7.02 1.63
N LYS A 95 14.90 8.26 1.20
CA LYS A 95 16.06 8.89 0.58
C LYS A 95 17.16 9.12 1.60
#